data_674db4a2ebbb7bd290badb320e1ee191
#
_entry.id   674db4a2ebbb7bd290badb320e1ee191
#
_cell.length_a   1.000
_cell.length_b   1.000
_cell.length_c   1.000
_cell.angle_alpha   90.00
_cell.angle_beta   90.00
_cell.angle_gamma   90.00
#
_symmetry.space_group_name_H-M   'P 1'
#
loop_
_entity.id
_entity.type
_entity.pdbx_description
1 polymer ?
#
loop_
_entity_poly.entity_id
_entity_poly.type
_entity_poly.pdbx_seq_one_letter_code
_entity_poly.pdbx_strand_id
1 'polypeptide(L)'
;MTAEELRKSILQMAIQGKLVKQDPNDEPASVLLERIREEKTRLIKEGKIKGKMTDSVIYKGSDNSYYEKVGKNEPVKLEDLPFDIPDTWAWVRLKDSVEINPRSTLSDDTIVSFIEMKSLGGGFSNSFIYEKRTWKNVKNGFTHFRNGDVGFAKITPCFQNRKSAIFNELENGYGAGTTELHILRPYKNTILADYLLWFIKSPYFIEYGKQKFSGTAGQQRFGTDEVKNTLMPIPPQAEQKRLCLKIKKMLQCIEKDES
;
A
#
# COMPACT_ATOMS: atom_id res chain seq x y z
N MET A 1 -10.90 20.62 16.81
CA MET A 1 -10.27 19.59 15.92
C MET A 1 -9.56 20.35 14.82
N THR A 2 -8.26 20.17 14.67
CA THR A 2 -7.48 20.79 13.59
C THR A 2 -7.78 20.12 12.25
N ALA A 3 -7.48 20.80 11.14
CA ALA A 3 -7.62 20.22 9.80
C ALA A 3 -6.79 18.92 9.62
N GLU A 4 -5.60 18.86 10.23
CA GLU A 4 -4.79 17.65 10.21
C GLU A 4 -5.44 16.49 10.98
N GLU A 5 -6.01 16.75 12.16
CA GLU A 5 -6.75 15.76 12.95
C GLU A 5 -7.97 15.24 12.17
N LEU A 6 -8.67 16.14 11.47
CA LEU A 6 -9.82 15.77 10.64
C LEU A 6 -9.39 14.86 9.48
N ARG A 7 -8.32 15.20 8.75
CA ARG A 7 -7.76 14.34 7.69
C ARG A 7 -7.37 12.96 8.22
N LYS A 8 -6.72 12.89 9.39
CA LYS A 8 -6.38 11.62 10.06
C LYS A 8 -7.62 10.80 10.38
N SER A 9 -8.64 11.45 10.96
CA SER A 9 -9.91 10.79 11.31
C SER A 9 -10.62 10.22 10.08
N ILE A 10 -10.67 10.98 8.97
CA ILE A 10 -11.26 10.52 7.70
C ILE A 10 -10.58 9.23 7.22
N LEU A 11 -9.24 9.20 7.19
CA LEU A 11 -8.52 8.02 6.73
C LEU A 11 -8.70 6.83 7.68
N GLN A 12 -8.72 7.07 9.00
CA GLN A 12 -8.97 6.01 9.97
C GLN A 12 -10.37 5.42 9.84
N MET A 13 -11.40 6.26 9.67
CA MET A 13 -12.77 5.79 9.41
C MET A 13 -12.86 5.03 8.08
N ALA A 14 -12.12 5.46 7.06
CA ALA A 14 -12.12 4.80 5.75
C ALA A 14 -11.60 3.37 5.83
N ILE A 15 -10.45 3.14 6.49
CA ILE A 15 -9.87 1.80 6.61
C ILE A 15 -10.59 0.89 7.62
N GLN A 16 -11.49 1.45 8.43
CA GLN A 16 -12.39 0.71 9.32
C GLN A 16 -13.77 0.40 8.71
N GLY A 17 -14.01 0.79 7.44
CA GLY A 17 -15.30 0.60 6.79
C GLY A 17 -16.43 1.50 7.33
N LYS A 18 -16.09 2.62 7.99
CA LYS A 18 -17.05 3.54 8.64
C LYS A 18 -17.34 4.81 7.84
N LEU A 19 -16.65 5.02 6.69
CA LEU A 19 -16.76 6.27 5.92
C LEU A 19 -17.86 6.25 4.86
N VAL A 20 -18.21 5.09 4.34
CA VAL A 20 -19.28 4.88 3.36
C VAL A 20 -20.19 3.76 3.81
N LYS A 21 -21.45 3.75 3.32
CA LYS A 21 -22.39 2.66 3.61
C LYS A 21 -21.94 1.37 2.90
N GLN A 22 -22.08 0.25 3.58
CA GLN A 22 -21.92 -1.08 3.01
C GLN A 22 -23.04 -1.34 2.01
N ASP A 23 -22.72 -1.95 0.87
CA ASP A 23 -23.70 -2.40 -0.12
C ASP A 23 -23.71 -3.94 -0.13
N PRO A 24 -24.81 -4.60 0.21
CA PRO A 24 -24.88 -6.06 0.24
C PRO A 24 -24.76 -6.71 -1.15
N ASN A 25 -24.88 -5.91 -2.22
CA ASN A 25 -24.70 -6.40 -3.60
C ASN A 25 -23.23 -6.32 -4.07
N ASP A 26 -22.34 -5.72 -3.30
CA ASP A 26 -20.94 -5.72 -3.62
C ASP A 26 -20.37 -7.14 -3.53
N GLU A 27 -19.53 -7.51 -4.49
CA GLU A 27 -18.79 -8.77 -4.43
C GLU A 27 -17.87 -8.77 -3.20
N PRO A 28 -17.95 -9.76 -2.30
CA PRO A 28 -17.16 -9.78 -1.07
C PRO A 28 -15.65 -9.74 -1.34
N ALA A 29 -14.90 -9.14 -0.42
CA ALA A 29 -13.45 -9.04 -0.53
C ALA A 29 -12.72 -10.40 -0.59
N SER A 30 -13.34 -11.48 -0.09
CA SER A 30 -12.81 -12.85 -0.21
C SER A 30 -12.61 -13.26 -1.67
N VAL A 31 -13.58 -12.93 -2.55
CA VAL A 31 -13.48 -13.21 -4.00
C VAL A 31 -12.36 -12.39 -4.64
N LEU A 32 -12.20 -11.13 -4.24
CA LEU A 32 -11.08 -10.31 -4.69
C LEU A 32 -9.73 -10.93 -4.28
N LEU A 33 -9.62 -11.46 -3.05
CA LEU A 33 -8.41 -12.12 -2.58
C LEU A 33 -8.10 -13.41 -3.34
N GLU A 34 -9.11 -14.16 -3.78
CA GLU A 34 -8.90 -15.32 -4.66
C GLU A 34 -8.30 -14.90 -6.00
N ARG A 35 -8.85 -13.87 -6.64
CA ARG A 35 -8.27 -13.30 -7.89
C ARG A 35 -6.83 -12.83 -7.71
N ILE A 36 -6.51 -12.21 -6.57
CA ILE A 36 -5.13 -11.81 -6.25
C ILE A 36 -4.21 -13.02 -6.18
N ARG A 37 -4.62 -14.11 -5.52
CA ARG A 37 -3.83 -15.36 -5.44
C ARG A 37 -3.62 -15.99 -6.81
N GLU A 38 -4.67 -16.07 -7.62
CA GLU A 38 -4.60 -16.61 -8.99
C GLU A 38 -3.61 -15.80 -9.84
N GLU A 39 -3.73 -14.47 -9.84
CA GLU A 39 -2.83 -13.60 -10.60
C GLU A 39 -1.39 -13.71 -10.12
N LYS A 40 -1.16 -13.69 -8.81
CA LYS A 40 0.16 -13.89 -8.21
C LYS A 40 0.75 -15.24 -8.63
N THR A 41 -0.04 -16.31 -8.57
CA THR A 41 0.36 -17.66 -9.00
C THR A 41 0.75 -17.67 -10.46
N ARG A 42 -0.06 -17.06 -11.32
CA ARG A 42 0.20 -16.95 -12.76
C ARG A 42 1.52 -16.23 -13.02
N LEU A 43 1.75 -15.09 -12.38
CA LEU A 43 2.97 -14.28 -12.56
C LEU A 43 4.23 -15.02 -12.08
N ILE A 44 4.14 -15.81 -10.99
CA ILE A 44 5.24 -16.65 -10.51
C ILE A 44 5.55 -17.75 -11.51
N LYS A 45 4.52 -18.46 -12.02
CA LYS A 45 4.68 -19.53 -13.04
C LYS A 45 5.28 -18.99 -14.34
N GLU A 46 4.93 -17.78 -14.73
CA GLU A 46 5.49 -17.09 -15.91
C GLU A 46 6.88 -16.51 -15.67
N GLY A 47 7.44 -16.64 -14.47
CA GLY A 47 8.74 -16.06 -14.10
C GLY A 47 8.79 -14.53 -14.06
N LYS A 48 7.63 -13.87 -14.08
CA LYS A 48 7.52 -12.40 -14.07
C LYS A 48 7.77 -11.78 -12.69
N ILE A 49 7.45 -12.53 -11.63
CA ILE A 49 7.75 -12.13 -10.24
C ILE A 49 8.49 -13.27 -9.53
N LYS A 50 9.39 -12.90 -8.63
CA LYS A 50 10.10 -13.87 -7.78
C LYS A 50 9.28 -14.12 -6.52
N GLY A 51 9.18 -15.36 -6.10
CA GLY A 51 8.55 -15.72 -4.83
C GLY A 51 8.14 -17.18 -4.79
N LYS A 52 7.86 -17.66 -3.59
CA LYS A 52 7.14 -18.92 -3.37
C LYS A 52 5.68 -18.56 -3.08
N MET A 53 4.78 -19.40 -3.53
CA MET A 53 3.39 -19.33 -3.06
C MET A 53 3.41 -19.54 -1.55
N THR A 54 3.11 -18.50 -0.80
CA THR A 54 2.72 -18.63 0.59
C THR A 54 1.21 -18.60 0.63
N ASP A 55 0.59 -19.74 0.80
CA ASP A 55 -0.86 -19.83 0.96
C ASP A 55 -1.24 -19.37 2.36
N SER A 56 -1.06 -18.07 2.63
CA SER A 56 -1.57 -17.48 3.87
C SER A 56 -3.00 -17.00 3.62
N VAL A 57 -3.91 -17.46 4.43
CA VAL A 57 -5.33 -17.09 4.41
C VAL A 57 -5.75 -16.66 5.80
N ILE A 58 -6.27 -15.44 5.90
CA ILE A 58 -6.92 -14.96 7.12
C ILE A 58 -8.43 -15.07 6.93
N TYR A 59 -9.10 -15.70 7.89
CA TYR A 59 -10.55 -15.91 7.86
C TYR A 59 -11.17 -15.81 9.27
N LYS A 60 -12.46 -15.51 9.31
CA LYS A 60 -13.24 -15.46 10.55
C LYS A 60 -13.81 -16.83 10.84
N GLY A 61 -13.51 -17.37 12.02
CA GLY A 61 -14.03 -18.64 12.51
C GLY A 61 -15.47 -18.54 13.02
N SER A 62 -16.06 -19.69 13.34
CA SER A 62 -17.42 -19.78 13.90
C SER A 62 -17.57 -19.13 15.28
N ASP A 63 -16.46 -18.94 15.99
CA ASP A 63 -16.36 -18.25 17.29
C ASP A 63 -16.19 -16.72 17.15
N ASN A 64 -16.37 -16.16 15.92
CA ASN A 64 -16.13 -14.77 15.57
C ASN A 64 -14.67 -14.29 15.71
N SER A 65 -13.73 -15.18 16.01
CA SER A 65 -12.30 -14.87 16.03
C SER A 65 -11.70 -14.98 14.63
N TYR A 66 -10.62 -14.25 14.38
CA TYR A 66 -9.86 -14.37 13.13
C TYR A 66 -8.71 -15.36 13.29
N TYR A 67 -8.47 -16.15 12.26
CA TYR A 67 -7.43 -17.15 12.18
C TYR A 67 -6.58 -16.95 10.93
N GLU A 68 -5.27 -17.13 11.06
CA GLU A 68 -4.36 -17.19 9.92
C GLU A 68 -3.91 -18.64 9.72
N LYS A 69 -4.12 -19.16 8.51
CA LYS A 69 -3.60 -20.45 8.08
C LYS A 69 -2.50 -20.24 7.05
N VAL A 70 -1.33 -20.81 7.26
CA VAL A 70 -0.19 -20.74 6.36
C VAL A 70 0.12 -22.12 5.80
N GLY A 71 -0.17 -22.35 4.53
CA GLY A 71 0.04 -23.62 3.85
C GLY A 71 -0.73 -24.78 4.51
N LYS A 72 0.00 -25.83 4.93
CA LYS A 72 -0.56 -27.02 5.59
C LYS A 72 -0.53 -26.94 7.11
N ASN A 73 -0.05 -25.84 7.69
CA ASN A 73 0.03 -25.68 9.13
C ASN A 73 -1.35 -25.55 9.77
N GLU A 74 -1.47 -25.87 11.04
CA GLU A 74 -2.68 -25.60 11.82
C GLU A 74 -2.95 -24.08 11.84
N PRO A 75 -4.22 -23.67 11.79
CA PRO A 75 -4.58 -22.27 11.91
C PRO A 75 -4.17 -21.68 13.25
N VAL A 76 -3.60 -20.47 13.21
CA VAL A 76 -3.24 -19.72 14.42
C VAL A 76 -4.24 -18.59 14.62
N LYS A 77 -4.78 -18.48 15.83
CA LYS A 77 -5.67 -17.38 16.20
C LYS A 77 -4.91 -16.05 16.18
N LEU A 78 -5.49 -15.04 15.55
CA LEU A 78 -5.00 -13.65 15.57
C LEU A 78 -5.66 -12.92 16.74
N GLU A 79 -4.93 -12.76 17.84
CA GLU A 79 -5.48 -12.17 19.06
C GLU A 79 -5.52 -10.64 19.02
N ASP A 80 -4.57 -9.99 18.31
CA ASP A 80 -4.37 -8.54 18.30
C ASP A 80 -4.69 -7.92 16.94
N LEU A 81 -5.94 -8.03 16.48
CA LEU A 81 -6.38 -7.24 15.34
C LEU A 81 -6.50 -5.76 15.74
N PRO A 82 -6.07 -4.83 14.89
CA PRO A 82 -6.02 -3.41 15.25
C PRO A 82 -7.41 -2.76 15.43
N PHE A 83 -8.43 -3.33 14.79
CA PHE A 83 -9.84 -2.87 14.85
C PHE A 83 -10.76 -3.86 14.12
N ASP A 84 -12.06 -3.71 14.35
CA ASP A 84 -13.09 -4.48 13.64
C ASP A 84 -13.29 -3.93 12.22
N ILE A 85 -13.63 -4.82 11.29
CA ILE A 85 -13.96 -4.51 9.90
C ILE A 85 -15.36 -5.09 9.55
N PRO A 86 -16.06 -4.53 8.54
CA PRO A 86 -17.31 -5.09 8.05
C PRO A 86 -17.17 -6.56 7.60
N ASP A 87 -18.23 -7.35 7.69
CA ASP A 87 -18.23 -8.77 7.33
C ASP A 87 -17.95 -9.02 5.82
N THR A 88 -18.20 -8.02 4.97
CA THR A 88 -17.87 -8.06 3.52
C THR A 88 -16.41 -7.82 3.22
N TRP A 89 -15.64 -7.35 4.22
CA TRP A 89 -14.21 -7.07 4.11
C TRP A 89 -13.38 -8.30 4.53
N ALA A 90 -12.10 -8.26 4.22
CA ALA A 90 -11.17 -9.30 4.63
C ALA A 90 -9.85 -8.69 5.12
N TRP A 91 -9.23 -9.34 6.09
CA TRP A 91 -7.85 -9.06 6.48
C TRP A 91 -6.87 -9.81 5.57
N VAL A 92 -5.77 -9.16 5.20
CA VAL A 92 -4.69 -9.79 4.43
C VAL A 92 -3.34 -9.19 4.84
N ARG A 93 -2.25 -9.94 4.70
CA ARG A 93 -0.92 -9.36 4.82
C ARG A 93 -0.51 -8.69 3.51
N LEU A 94 0.21 -7.57 3.57
CA LEU A 94 0.65 -6.85 2.36
C LEU A 94 1.38 -7.76 1.37
N LYS A 95 2.26 -8.66 1.83
CA LYS A 95 2.97 -9.63 0.98
C LYS A 95 2.08 -10.54 0.15
N ASP A 96 0.83 -10.75 0.60
CA ASP A 96 -0.12 -11.65 -0.07
C ASP A 96 -1.09 -10.89 -0.98
N SER A 97 -1.07 -9.56 -0.95
CA SER A 97 -1.99 -8.69 -1.68
C SER A 97 -1.36 -7.83 -2.77
N VAL A 98 -0.05 -7.56 -2.68
CA VAL A 98 0.70 -6.73 -3.63
C VAL A 98 2.12 -7.27 -3.82
N GLU A 99 2.77 -6.91 -4.93
CA GLU A 99 4.21 -7.10 -5.10
C GLU A 99 4.97 -5.99 -4.35
N ILE A 100 5.94 -6.38 -3.52
CA ILE A 100 6.72 -5.45 -2.69
C ILE A 100 8.13 -5.30 -3.28
N ASN A 101 8.58 -4.06 -3.47
CA ASN A 101 9.88 -3.69 -4.03
C ASN A 101 10.20 -4.40 -5.36
N PRO A 102 9.33 -4.27 -6.38
CA PRO A 102 9.53 -4.88 -7.69
C PRO A 102 10.81 -4.38 -8.34
N ARG A 103 11.36 -5.18 -9.26
CA ARG A 103 12.50 -4.78 -10.07
C ARG A 103 12.08 -4.66 -11.53
N SER A 104 12.72 -3.77 -12.26
CA SER A 104 12.53 -3.60 -13.70
C SER A 104 13.82 -3.90 -14.44
N THR A 105 13.69 -4.36 -15.69
CA THR A 105 14.81 -4.54 -16.62
C THR A 105 14.45 -3.82 -17.91
N LEU A 106 15.25 -2.83 -18.28
CA LEU A 106 15.06 -1.99 -19.46
C LEU A 106 16.40 -1.93 -20.23
N SER A 107 16.35 -1.44 -21.47
CA SER A 107 17.57 -1.14 -22.21
C SER A 107 18.28 0.07 -21.58
N ASP A 108 19.62 0.07 -21.64
CA ASP A 108 20.47 1.06 -20.96
C ASP A 108 20.17 2.51 -21.36
N ASP A 109 19.75 2.73 -22.59
CA ASP A 109 19.45 4.06 -23.15
C ASP A 109 18.01 4.55 -22.86
N THR A 110 17.19 3.72 -22.22
CA THR A 110 15.81 4.12 -21.87
C THR A 110 15.84 5.31 -20.92
N ILE A 111 15.14 6.39 -21.29
CA ILE A 111 14.94 7.52 -20.38
C ILE A 111 13.84 7.17 -19.38
N VAL A 112 14.09 7.41 -18.10
CA VAL A 112 13.18 7.12 -16.98
C VAL A 112 13.07 8.31 -16.03
N SER A 113 12.00 8.35 -15.25
CA SER A 113 11.81 9.34 -14.19
C SER A 113 12.66 8.99 -12.97
N PHE A 114 13.46 9.93 -12.47
CA PHE A 114 14.21 9.77 -11.23
C PHE A 114 13.65 10.64 -10.12
N ILE A 115 13.29 10.04 -8.98
CA ILE A 115 12.65 10.72 -7.85
C ILE A 115 13.56 10.67 -6.62
N GLU A 116 13.97 11.85 -6.17
CA GLU A 116 14.67 12.01 -4.89
C GLU A 116 13.68 12.09 -3.72
N MET A 117 14.14 11.81 -2.50
CA MET A 117 13.30 11.89 -1.30
C MET A 117 12.71 13.30 -1.07
N LYS A 118 13.47 14.36 -1.39
CA LYS A 118 12.99 15.75 -1.25
C LYS A 118 11.83 16.06 -2.20
N SER A 119 11.81 15.38 -3.36
CA SER A 119 10.83 15.58 -4.44
C SER A 119 9.54 14.78 -4.25
N LEU A 120 9.45 13.96 -3.20
CA LEU A 120 8.24 13.21 -2.86
C LEU A 120 7.39 14.02 -1.87
N GLY A 121 6.12 14.24 -2.19
CA GLY A 121 5.17 14.95 -1.35
C GLY A 121 4.86 14.24 -0.04
N GLY A 122 4.62 15.02 1.01
CA GLY A 122 4.27 14.55 2.34
C GLY A 122 2.80 14.78 2.70
N GLY A 123 2.45 14.51 3.95
CA GLY A 123 1.11 14.71 4.47
C GLY A 123 0.07 13.89 3.69
N PHE A 124 -1.00 14.56 3.29
CA PHE A 124 -2.12 13.94 2.57
C PHE A 124 -2.07 14.20 1.04
N SER A 125 -0.99 14.80 0.54
CA SER A 125 -0.80 15.03 -0.89
C SER A 125 -0.49 13.73 -1.63
N ASN A 126 -0.80 13.71 -2.93
CA ASN A 126 -0.35 12.70 -3.89
C ASN A 126 0.45 13.42 -4.98
N SER A 127 1.66 13.86 -4.64
CA SER A 127 2.49 14.66 -5.53
C SER A 127 3.94 14.22 -5.50
N PHE A 128 4.61 14.37 -6.62
CA PHE A 128 6.05 14.21 -6.76
C PHE A 128 6.58 15.03 -7.93
N ILE A 129 7.87 15.28 -7.91
CA ILE A 129 8.62 15.88 -9.03
C ILE A 129 9.73 14.92 -9.39
N TYR A 130 10.07 14.83 -10.67
CA TYR A 130 11.14 13.95 -11.13
C TYR A 130 12.11 14.67 -12.07
N GLU A 131 13.29 14.10 -12.21
CA GLU A 131 14.29 14.41 -13.24
C GLU A 131 14.33 13.29 -14.28
N LYS A 132 14.72 13.59 -15.50
CA LYS A 132 14.98 12.57 -16.53
C LYS A 132 16.39 12.01 -16.38
N ARG A 133 16.51 10.70 -16.35
CA ARG A 133 17.82 9.99 -16.33
C ARG A 133 17.77 8.79 -17.26
N THR A 134 18.96 8.40 -17.78
CA THR A 134 19.08 7.15 -18.53
C THR A 134 19.04 5.97 -17.57
N TRP A 135 18.43 4.85 -17.98
CA TRP A 135 18.34 3.63 -17.18
C TRP A 135 19.71 3.12 -16.74
N LYS A 136 20.72 3.19 -17.61
CA LYS A 136 22.11 2.84 -17.29
C LYS A 136 22.59 3.46 -15.99
N ASN A 137 22.21 4.69 -15.70
CA ASN A 137 22.67 5.45 -14.54
C ASN A 137 21.90 5.13 -13.25
N VAL A 138 20.72 4.47 -13.36
CA VAL A 138 19.82 4.25 -12.22
C VAL A 138 19.37 2.80 -12.06
N LYS A 139 19.81 1.89 -12.93
CA LYS A 139 19.45 0.46 -12.85
C LYS A 139 20.02 -0.26 -11.63
N ASN A 140 21.11 0.25 -11.05
CA ASN A 140 21.75 -0.30 -9.87
C ASN A 140 21.82 0.74 -8.75
N GLY A 141 21.69 0.30 -7.49
CA GLY A 141 21.78 1.17 -6.33
C GLY A 141 20.54 2.02 -6.05
N PHE A 142 19.43 1.81 -6.78
CA PHE A 142 18.19 2.55 -6.62
C PHE A 142 16.97 1.63 -6.54
N THR A 143 15.87 2.16 -6.01
CA THR A 143 14.57 1.50 -5.99
C THR A 143 13.87 1.73 -7.32
N HIS A 144 13.26 0.68 -7.90
CA HIS A 144 12.57 0.75 -9.19
C HIS A 144 11.06 0.81 -9.01
N PHE A 145 10.38 1.52 -9.90
CA PHE A 145 8.93 1.60 -9.94
C PHE A 145 8.45 1.85 -11.38
N ARG A 146 7.15 1.72 -11.59
CA ARG A 146 6.48 2.03 -12.86
C ARG A 146 5.14 2.72 -12.62
N ASN A 147 4.48 3.16 -13.69
CA ASN A 147 3.13 3.71 -13.61
C ASN A 147 2.17 2.76 -12.85
N GLY A 148 1.41 3.31 -11.92
CA GLY A 148 0.47 2.60 -11.06
C GLY A 148 1.06 2.04 -9.76
N ASP A 149 2.37 2.10 -9.56
CA ASP A 149 3.00 1.72 -8.29
C ASP A 149 2.78 2.79 -7.21
N VAL A 150 2.66 2.34 -5.97
CA VAL A 150 2.57 3.22 -4.79
C VAL A 150 3.89 3.19 -4.04
N GLY A 151 4.57 4.34 -3.98
CA GLY A 151 5.82 4.48 -3.25
C GLY A 151 5.65 5.22 -1.94
N PHE A 152 6.36 4.79 -0.88
CA PHE A 152 6.42 5.51 0.38
C PHE A 152 7.82 5.46 1.00
N ALA A 153 8.17 6.52 1.74
CA ALA A 153 9.43 6.60 2.45
C ALA A 153 9.46 5.61 3.62
N LYS A 154 10.57 4.89 3.80
CA LYS A 154 10.77 3.97 4.93
C LYS A 154 11.55 4.57 6.09
N ILE A 155 12.29 5.67 5.85
CA ILE A 155 13.20 6.30 6.83
C ILE A 155 12.50 7.42 7.60
N THR A 156 12.83 7.57 8.89
CA THR A 156 12.44 8.74 9.71
C THR A 156 13.22 9.99 9.31
N PRO A 157 12.61 11.20 9.35
CA PRO A 157 11.20 11.48 9.66
C PRO A 157 10.27 11.38 8.46
N CYS A 158 10.77 11.04 7.26
CA CYS A 158 10.01 11.05 6.01
C CYS A 158 8.78 10.12 6.06
N PHE A 159 8.93 8.93 6.68
CA PHE A 159 7.81 8.02 6.90
C PHE A 159 6.72 8.64 7.78
N GLN A 160 7.10 9.21 8.92
CA GLN A 160 6.17 9.87 9.85
C GLN A 160 5.44 11.05 9.20
N ASN A 161 6.11 11.75 8.28
CA ASN A 161 5.56 12.83 7.47
C ASN A 161 4.73 12.32 6.28
N ARG A 162 4.42 11.02 6.20
CA ARG A 162 3.61 10.40 5.14
C ARG A 162 4.11 10.66 3.73
N LYS A 163 5.43 10.84 3.53
CA LYS A 163 5.99 10.99 2.18
C LYS A 163 5.70 9.76 1.34
N SER A 164 4.74 9.89 0.42
CA SER A 164 4.24 8.80 -0.42
C SER A 164 3.42 9.34 -1.58
N ALA A 165 3.45 8.62 -2.70
CA ALA A 165 2.65 8.94 -3.89
C ALA A 165 2.34 7.70 -4.73
N ILE A 166 1.32 7.81 -5.57
CA ILE A 166 1.09 6.92 -6.71
C ILE A 166 1.93 7.48 -7.87
N PHE A 167 2.81 6.67 -8.42
CA PHE A 167 3.62 7.08 -9.56
C PHE A 167 2.84 6.89 -10.86
N ASN A 168 2.54 8.00 -11.53
CA ASN A 168 1.87 8.03 -12.82
C ASN A 168 2.60 9.02 -13.73
N GLU A 169 2.33 8.96 -15.03
CA GLU A 169 2.90 9.87 -16.04
C GLU A 169 4.43 9.91 -16.01
N LEU A 170 5.04 8.77 -15.71
CA LEU A 170 6.49 8.61 -15.73
C LEU A 170 7.01 8.55 -17.16
N GLU A 171 8.25 8.99 -17.37
CA GLU A 171 8.96 8.86 -18.64
C GLU A 171 9.02 7.39 -19.07
N ASN A 172 8.50 7.08 -20.24
CA ASN A 172 8.35 5.72 -20.76
C ASN A 172 7.64 4.75 -19.79
N GLY A 173 6.89 5.28 -18.82
CA GLY A 173 6.15 4.50 -17.83
C GLY A 173 6.98 3.94 -16.68
N TYR A 174 8.27 4.29 -16.57
CA TYR A 174 9.18 3.73 -15.58
C TYR A 174 9.96 4.79 -14.81
N GLY A 175 10.35 4.43 -13.60
CA GLY A 175 11.17 5.28 -12.77
C GLY A 175 12.12 4.53 -11.85
N ALA A 176 13.03 5.29 -11.29
CA ALA A 176 13.91 4.88 -10.20
C ALA A 176 13.98 6.00 -9.15
N GLY A 177 14.36 5.66 -7.94
CA GLY A 177 14.49 6.65 -6.87
C GLY A 177 15.34 6.16 -5.73
N THR A 178 15.43 6.98 -4.69
CA THR A 178 16.23 6.67 -3.50
C THR A 178 15.93 5.28 -2.94
N THR A 179 16.97 4.63 -2.41
CA THR A 179 16.84 3.33 -1.72
C THR A 179 16.01 3.41 -0.43
N GLU A 180 15.70 4.60 0.04
CA GLU A 180 14.86 4.85 1.22
C GLU A 180 13.34 4.81 0.91
N LEU A 181 12.95 4.23 -0.22
CA LEU A 181 11.55 3.96 -0.58
C LEU A 181 11.22 2.48 -0.44
N HIS A 182 9.98 2.20 -0.05
CA HIS A 182 9.27 0.96 -0.37
C HIS A 182 8.30 1.20 -1.51
N ILE A 183 8.15 0.21 -2.38
CA ILE A 183 7.23 0.22 -3.51
C ILE A 183 6.23 -0.92 -3.34
N LEU A 184 4.97 -0.59 -3.46
CA LEU A 184 3.86 -1.52 -3.48
C LEU A 184 3.22 -1.50 -4.87
N ARG A 185 3.19 -2.63 -5.54
CA ARG A 185 2.60 -2.79 -6.87
C ARG A 185 1.33 -3.63 -6.77
N PRO A 186 0.15 -3.03 -6.91
CA PRO A 186 -1.08 -3.81 -7.01
C PRO A 186 -1.06 -4.73 -8.23
N TYR A 187 -1.62 -5.93 -8.09
CA TYR A 187 -1.88 -6.79 -9.24
C TYR A 187 -2.99 -6.18 -10.11
N LYS A 188 -2.93 -6.46 -11.41
CA LYS A 188 -3.88 -5.87 -12.38
C LYS A 188 -5.33 -6.18 -12.00
N ASN A 189 -6.19 -5.16 -12.02
CA ASN A 189 -7.63 -5.26 -11.74
C ASN A 189 -7.96 -5.81 -10.34
N THR A 190 -7.12 -5.55 -9.35
CA THR A 190 -7.32 -5.97 -7.96
C THR A 190 -7.49 -4.77 -7.04
N ILE A 191 -6.50 -4.49 -6.18
CA ILE A 191 -6.55 -3.36 -5.25
C ILE A 191 -6.30 -2.06 -6.02
N LEU A 192 -7.08 -1.03 -5.74
CA LEU A 192 -6.87 0.29 -6.32
C LEU A 192 -5.64 0.95 -5.70
N ALA A 193 -4.78 1.54 -6.53
CA ALA A 193 -3.61 2.29 -6.06
C ALA A 193 -4.01 3.45 -5.12
N ASP A 194 -5.14 4.12 -5.41
CA ASP A 194 -5.69 5.16 -4.53
C ASP A 194 -6.03 4.61 -3.14
N TYR A 195 -6.71 3.44 -3.04
CA TYR A 195 -7.00 2.83 -1.75
C TYR A 195 -5.72 2.47 -0.98
N LEU A 196 -4.74 1.90 -1.68
CA LEU A 196 -3.45 1.55 -1.11
C LEU A 196 -2.70 2.79 -0.60
N LEU A 197 -2.74 3.91 -1.36
CA LEU A 197 -2.16 5.18 -0.93
C LEU A 197 -2.83 5.69 0.37
N TRP A 198 -4.15 5.68 0.45
CA TRP A 198 -4.86 6.13 1.64
C TRP A 198 -4.61 5.21 2.83
N PHE A 199 -4.49 3.90 2.60
CA PHE A 199 -4.10 2.95 3.64
C PHE A 199 -2.72 3.29 4.22
N ILE A 200 -1.68 3.48 3.40
CA ILE A 200 -0.32 3.79 3.89
C ILE A 200 -0.22 5.19 4.52
N LYS A 201 -1.14 6.10 4.19
CA LYS A 201 -1.24 7.42 4.84
C LYS A 201 -2.11 7.41 6.11
N SER A 202 -2.79 6.33 6.42
CA SER A 202 -3.68 6.23 7.59
C SER A 202 -2.91 6.30 8.91
N PRO A 203 -3.57 6.77 9.98
CA PRO A 203 -2.99 6.74 11.33
C PRO A 203 -2.52 5.34 11.74
N TYR A 204 -3.33 4.32 11.47
CA TYR A 204 -2.98 2.94 11.77
C TYR A 204 -1.63 2.52 11.15
N PHE A 205 -1.44 2.72 9.85
CA PHE A 205 -0.21 2.32 9.19
C PHE A 205 1.02 3.07 9.71
N ILE A 206 0.88 4.37 9.95
CA ILE A 206 1.96 5.22 10.48
C ILE A 206 2.33 4.80 11.91
N GLU A 207 1.35 4.59 12.79
CA GLU A 207 1.63 4.18 14.17
C GLU A 207 2.19 2.75 14.24
N TYR A 208 1.67 1.82 13.44
CA TYR A 208 2.21 0.47 13.33
C TYR A 208 3.69 0.51 12.88
N GLY A 209 4.00 1.26 11.82
CA GLY A 209 5.38 1.38 11.34
C GLY A 209 6.32 1.99 12.38
N LYS A 210 5.87 3.02 13.13
CA LYS A 210 6.66 3.61 14.22
C LYS A 210 7.02 2.61 15.31
N GLN A 211 6.09 1.72 15.67
CA GLN A 211 6.33 0.65 16.66
C GLN A 211 7.32 -0.41 16.16
N LYS A 212 7.46 -0.56 14.84
CA LYS A 212 8.30 -1.56 14.17
C LYS A 212 9.62 -1.01 13.61
N PHE A 213 9.92 0.25 13.89
CA PHE A 213 11.18 0.84 13.45
C PHE A 213 12.39 0.13 14.03
N SER A 214 13.43 0.00 13.22
CA SER A 214 14.75 -0.48 13.60
C SER A 214 15.85 0.49 13.16
N GLY A 215 17.01 0.48 13.83
CA GLY A 215 18.14 1.36 13.57
C GLY A 215 18.35 2.41 14.65
N THR A 216 19.34 3.28 14.44
CA THR A 216 19.71 4.34 15.38
C THR A 216 18.73 5.51 15.36
N ALA A 217 18.61 6.23 16.49
CA ALA A 217 17.75 7.41 16.61
C ALA A 217 18.01 8.40 15.46
N GLY A 218 16.92 8.93 14.86
CA GLY A 218 16.98 9.85 13.72
C GLY A 218 17.21 9.21 12.34
N GLN A 219 17.59 7.92 12.30
CA GLN A 219 17.78 7.16 11.05
C GLN A 219 17.11 5.79 11.10
N GLN A 220 16.04 5.67 11.86
CA GLN A 220 15.26 4.43 11.93
C GLN A 220 14.49 4.17 10.63
N ARG A 221 14.25 2.91 10.35
CA ARG A 221 13.58 2.48 9.13
C ARG A 221 12.49 1.45 9.42
N PHE A 222 11.39 1.56 8.70
CA PHE A 222 10.37 0.53 8.64
C PHE A 222 10.86 -0.58 7.68
N GLY A 223 11.29 -1.70 8.24
CA GLY A 223 11.95 -2.79 7.51
C GLY A 223 11.02 -3.49 6.51
N THR A 224 11.60 -4.08 5.47
CA THR A 224 10.83 -4.78 4.42
C THR A 224 9.99 -5.94 4.97
N ASP A 225 10.52 -6.69 5.94
CA ASP A 225 9.78 -7.84 6.50
C ASP A 225 8.62 -7.40 7.38
N GLU A 226 8.73 -6.27 8.07
CA GLU A 226 7.64 -5.67 8.79
C GLU A 226 6.55 -5.14 7.83
N VAL A 227 6.94 -4.51 6.71
CA VAL A 227 6.01 -4.11 5.64
C VAL A 227 5.26 -5.31 5.08
N LYS A 228 5.97 -6.41 4.77
CA LYS A 228 5.37 -7.66 4.27
C LYS A 228 4.32 -8.22 5.21
N ASN A 229 4.57 -8.16 6.51
CA ASN A 229 3.71 -8.73 7.55
C ASN A 229 2.62 -7.77 8.05
N THR A 230 2.60 -6.52 7.60
CA THR A 230 1.54 -5.57 7.96
C THR A 230 0.17 -6.10 7.54
N LEU A 231 -0.78 -6.10 8.46
CA LEU A 231 -2.18 -6.42 8.20
C LEU A 231 -2.85 -5.25 7.48
N MET A 232 -3.55 -5.54 6.41
CA MET A 232 -4.33 -4.56 5.65
C MET A 232 -5.77 -5.03 5.53
N PRO A 233 -6.76 -4.19 5.87
CA PRO A 233 -8.16 -4.49 5.60
C PRO A 233 -8.45 -4.25 4.12
N ILE A 234 -9.12 -5.20 3.48
CA ILE A 234 -9.49 -5.12 2.06
C ILE A 234 -11.00 -4.98 1.93
N PRO A 235 -11.52 -3.86 1.42
CA PRO A 235 -12.92 -3.73 1.04
C PRO A 235 -13.22 -4.44 -0.28
N PRO A 236 -14.50 -4.74 -0.56
CA PRO A 236 -14.98 -5.01 -1.90
C PRO A 236 -14.48 -3.98 -2.92
N GLN A 237 -14.14 -4.42 -4.14
CA GLN A 237 -13.53 -3.51 -5.12
C GLN A 237 -14.43 -2.30 -5.48
N ALA A 238 -15.74 -2.49 -5.52
CA ALA A 238 -16.68 -1.40 -5.75
C ALA A 238 -16.68 -0.41 -4.57
N GLU A 239 -16.55 -0.90 -3.34
CA GLU A 239 -16.44 -0.06 -2.15
C GLU A 239 -15.11 0.70 -2.11
N GLN A 240 -13.99 0.12 -2.54
CA GLN A 240 -12.73 0.85 -2.68
C GLN A 240 -12.92 2.12 -3.53
N LYS A 241 -13.66 2.04 -4.65
CA LYS A 241 -13.95 3.18 -5.52
C LYS A 241 -14.76 4.25 -4.77
N ARG A 242 -15.82 3.84 -4.06
CA ARG A 242 -16.66 4.77 -3.26
C ARG A 242 -15.86 5.45 -2.16
N LEU A 243 -15.02 4.69 -1.45
CA LEU A 243 -14.13 5.21 -0.41
C LEU A 243 -13.16 6.25 -0.97
N CYS A 244 -12.45 5.93 -2.05
CA CYS A 244 -11.47 6.83 -2.66
C CYS A 244 -12.12 8.14 -3.13
N LEU A 245 -13.30 8.08 -3.75
CA LEU A 245 -14.06 9.26 -4.15
C LEU A 245 -14.50 10.10 -2.95
N LYS A 246 -14.98 9.45 -1.89
CA LYS A 246 -15.43 10.14 -0.67
C LYS A 246 -14.26 10.81 0.05
N ILE A 247 -13.13 10.11 0.22
CA ILE A 247 -11.91 10.67 0.82
C ILE A 247 -11.47 11.90 0.04
N LYS A 248 -11.33 11.78 -1.28
CA LYS A 248 -10.89 12.88 -2.14
C LYS A 248 -11.78 14.12 -2.00
N LYS A 249 -13.10 13.94 -2.02
CA LYS A 249 -14.06 15.05 -1.82
C LYS A 249 -13.91 15.72 -0.45
N MET A 250 -13.76 14.91 0.61
CA MET A 250 -13.62 15.46 1.97
C MET A 250 -12.30 16.20 2.16
N LEU A 251 -11.20 15.68 1.64
CA LEU A 251 -9.89 16.35 1.71
C LEU A 251 -9.90 17.68 0.94
N GLN A 252 -10.54 17.73 -0.23
CA GLN A 252 -10.70 18.97 -1.02
C GLN A 252 -11.55 20.02 -0.30
N CYS A 253 -12.59 19.61 0.46
CA CYS A 253 -13.35 20.56 1.28
C CYS A 253 -12.46 21.20 2.36
N ILE A 254 -11.66 20.38 3.07
CA ILE A 254 -10.76 20.88 4.10
C ILE A 254 -9.73 21.86 3.53
N GLU A 255 -9.17 21.56 2.35
CA GLU A 255 -8.20 22.45 1.69
C GLU A 255 -8.79 23.83 1.32
N LYS A 256 -10.08 23.85 0.93
CA LYS A 256 -10.77 25.11 0.63
C LYS A 256 -11.08 25.95 1.88
N ASP A 257 -11.27 25.31 3.02
CA ASP A 257 -11.54 26.00 4.28
C ASP A 257 -10.25 26.56 4.91
N GLU A 258 -9.06 26.10 4.48
CA GLU A 258 -7.74 26.58 4.89
C GLU A 258 -7.18 27.69 3.99
N SER A 259 -7.75 27.90 2.81
CA SER A 259 -7.32 28.92 1.80
C SER A 259 -8.08 30.23 1.97
#